data_9c33c32a51f834077fa1e91925b5db44
#
_entry.id   9c33c32a51f834077fa1e91925b5db44
#
_cell.length_a   1.000
_cell.length_b   1.000
_cell.length_c   1.000
_cell.angle_alpha   90.00
_cell.angle_beta   90.00
_cell.angle_gamma   90.00
#
_symmetry.space_group_name_H-M   'P 1'
#
loop_
_entity.id
_entity.type
_entity.pdbx_description
1 polymer ?
#
loop_
_entity_poly.entity_id
_entity_poly.type
_entity_poly.pdbx_seq_one_letter_code
_entity_poly.pdbx_strand_id
1 'polypeptide(L)'
;MELRPVAYRTLATRIRNAIRNGEYADGRQLPTEEQLAASYSVSRQTVRRAMQDLVSEGIIYRVAGRGTYPVAEQDRYVNHFGSVEELMALSLDTECQVVSPLQRKVDVETASRLRLPSDEIFRVTLVRRHAGVPFCYTSVYLPPRIGELLTGFGELAAAGRRSRVTVIGLIDVRLAGSVAAAEQSVSAAGAPAFAARHLGCDAGQPLLRIDRLYFDADDTPVELAVSYFDPEH
;
A
#
# COMPACT_ATOMS: atom_id res chain seq x y z
N MET A 1 -30.76 -5.80 -1.54
CA MET A 1 -30.51 -6.54 -0.27
C MET A 1 -29.18 -6.04 0.25
N GLU A 2 -29.18 -5.01 1.11
CA GLU A 2 -27.96 -4.43 1.68
C GLU A 2 -27.26 -5.49 2.54
N LEU A 3 -26.03 -5.84 2.15
CA LEU A 3 -25.16 -6.68 2.96
C LEU A 3 -24.85 -5.93 4.27
N ARG A 4 -25.42 -6.37 5.40
CA ARG A 4 -25.05 -5.85 6.71
C ARG A 4 -23.53 -6.04 6.89
N PRO A 5 -22.77 -4.98 7.16
CA PRO A 5 -21.34 -5.10 7.39
C PRO A 5 -21.11 -6.07 8.54
N VAL A 6 -20.16 -6.98 8.37
CA VAL A 6 -19.85 -8.03 9.36
C VAL A 6 -19.41 -7.34 10.66
N ALA A 7 -20.08 -7.63 11.77
CA ALA A 7 -19.97 -6.90 13.04
C ALA A 7 -18.53 -6.65 13.53
N TYR A 8 -17.60 -7.59 13.28
CA TYR A 8 -16.20 -7.42 13.68
C TYR A 8 -15.47 -6.36 12.86
N ARG A 9 -15.79 -6.18 11.55
CA ARG A 9 -15.18 -5.15 10.69
C ARG A 9 -15.63 -3.75 11.13
N THR A 10 -16.91 -3.60 11.45
CA THR A 10 -17.46 -2.33 11.99
C THR A 10 -16.77 -1.99 13.32
N LEU A 11 -16.55 -2.98 14.19
CA LEU A 11 -15.84 -2.77 15.45
C LEU A 11 -14.37 -2.41 15.22
N ALA A 12 -13.66 -3.12 14.35
CA ALA A 12 -12.27 -2.80 14.01
C ALA A 12 -12.13 -1.36 13.47
N THR A 13 -13.03 -0.93 12.59
CA THR A 13 -13.06 0.44 12.07
C THR A 13 -13.28 1.48 13.19
N ARG A 14 -14.18 1.23 14.13
CA ARG A 14 -14.42 2.15 15.27
C ARG A 14 -13.20 2.28 16.16
N ILE A 15 -12.57 1.15 16.52
CA ILE A 15 -11.35 1.16 17.35
C ILE A 15 -10.21 1.87 16.60
N ARG A 16 -10.05 1.63 15.30
CA ARG A 16 -9.06 2.31 14.45
C ARG A 16 -9.25 3.82 14.48
N ASN A 17 -10.49 4.28 14.32
CA ASN A 17 -10.80 5.71 14.36
C ASN A 17 -10.55 6.32 15.74
N ALA A 18 -10.88 5.63 16.84
CA ALA A 18 -10.60 6.06 18.20
C ALA A 18 -9.07 6.23 18.43
N ILE A 19 -8.27 5.30 17.90
CA ILE A 19 -6.80 5.39 17.98
C ILE A 19 -6.30 6.58 17.15
N ARG A 20 -6.81 6.77 15.92
CA ARG A 20 -6.44 7.92 15.06
C ARG A 20 -6.83 9.26 15.68
N ASN A 21 -7.93 9.32 16.39
CA ASN A 21 -8.40 10.53 17.08
C ASN A 21 -7.65 10.80 18.40
N GLY A 22 -6.64 9.97 18.74
CA GLY A 22 -5.80 10.18 19.93
C GLY A 22 -6.44 9.71 21.25
N GLU A 23 -7.54 8.95 21.23
CA GLU A 23 -8.17 8.47 22.47
C GLU A 23 -7.24 7.56 23.30
N TYR A 24 -6.24 6.98 22.67
CA TYR A 24 -5.22 6.12 23.27
C TYR A 24 -3.80 6.68 23.07
N ALA A 25 -3.65 8.00 22.96
CA ALA A 25 -2.35 8.66 22.89
C ALA A 25 -1.49 8.37 24.13
N ASP A 26 -0.17 8.65 24.03
CA ASP A 26 0.81 8.48 25.10
C ASP A 26 0.98 7.04 25.62
N GLY A 27 0.77 6.04 24.73
CA GLY A 27 0.95 4.63 25.10
C GLY A 27 -0.13 4.10 26.05
N ARG A 28 -1.29 4.76 26.09
CA ARG A 28 -2.43 4.31 26.91
C ARG A 28 -2.94 2.96 26.41
N GLN A 29 -3.12 2.02 27.34
CA GLN A 29 -3.64 0.67 27.05
C GLN A 29 -5.06 0.72 26.51
N LEU A 30 -5.36 -0.10 25.50
CA LEU A 30 -6.72 -0.33 25.02
C LEU A 30 -7.54 -1.09 26.09
N PRO A 31 -8.86 -0.90 26.12
CA PRO A 31 -9.74 -1.69 26.97
C PRO A 31 -9.61 -3.19 26.68
N THR A 32 -9.87 -4.02 27.69
CA THR A 32 -9.84 -5.49 27.54
C THR A 32 -10.92 -5.98 26.57
N GLU A 33 -10.76 -7.20 26.03
CA GLU A 33 -11.78 -7.83 25.17
C GLU A 33 -13.16 -7.87 25.84
N GLU A 34 -13.20 -8.02 27.16
CA GLU A 34 -14.42 -8.02 27.95
C GLU A 34 -15.07 -6.64 28.04
N GLN A 35 -14.27 -5.62 28.31
CA GLN A 35 -14.73 -4.23 28.35
C GLN A 35 -15.23 -3.76 26.96
N LEU A 36 -14.50 -4.11 25.89
CA LEU A 36 -14.93 -3.82 24.53
C LEU A 36 -16.23 -4.53 24.16
N ALA A 37 -16.37 -5.82 24.54
CA ALA A 37 -17.61 -6.57 24.31
C ALA A 37 -18.81 -5.91 24.98
N ALA A 38 -18.64 -5.45 26.24
CA ALA A 38 -19.67 -4.72 26.96
C ALA A 38 -19.99 -3.36 26.35
N SER A 39 -18.96 -2.56 26.04
CA SER A 39 -19.12 -1.19 25.50
C SER A 39 -19.79 -1.16 24.13
N TYR A 40 -19.49 -2.14 23.28
CA TYR A 40 -20.02 -2.19 21.92
C TYR A 40 -21.20 -3.17 21.75
N SER A 41 -21.65 -3.81 22.84
CA SER A 41 -22.75 -4.79 22.86
C SER A 41 -22.57 -5.91 21.82
N VAL A 42 -21.35 -6.46 21.71
CA VAL A 42 -20.98 -7.55 20.81
C VAL A 42 -20.41 -8.74 21.57
N SER A 43 -20.34 -9.92 20.92
CA SER A 43 -19.73 -11.10 21.53
C SER A 43 -18.21 -10.93 21.71
N ARG A 44 -17.63 -11.57 22.74
CA ARG A 44 -16.17 -11.64 22.94
C ARG A 44 -15.45 -12.21 21.70
N GLN A 45 -16.07 -13.15 20.97
CA GLN A 45 -15.51 -13.70 19.75
C GLN A 45 -15.43 -12.64 18.62
N THR A 46 -16.46 -11.78 18.51
CA THR A 46 -16.48 -10.65 17.58
C THR A 46 -15.35 -9.66 17.91
N VAL A 47 -15.17 -9.34 19.21
CA VAL A 47 -14.06 -8.48 19.65
C VAL A 47 -12.71 -9.11 19.35
N ARG A 48 -12.53 -10.41 19.70
CA ARG A 48 -11.27 -11.12 19.46
C ARG A 48 -10.87 -11.08 18.00
N ARG A 49 -11.84 -11.28 17.09
CA ARG A 49 -11.59 -11.21 15.64
C ARG A 49 -11.23 -9.80 15.19
N ALA A 50 -11.95 -8.77 15.66
CA ALA A 50 -11.60 -7.37 15.37
C ALA A 50 -10.21 -7.00 15.88
N MET A 51 -9.85 -7.44 17.09
CA MET A 51 -8.53 -7.21 17.68
C MET A 51 -7.42 -7.99 16.93
N GLN A 52 -7.71 -9.20 16.44
CA GLN A 52 -6.77 -9.95 15.59
C GLN A 52 -6.51 -9.22 14.27
N ASP A 53 -7.55 -8.71 13.61
CA ASP A 53 -7.41 -7.89 12.42
C ASP A 53 -6.53 -6.66 12.71
N LEU A 54 -6.82 -5.91 13.78
CA LEU A 54 -6.02 -4.74 14.18
C LEU A 54 -4.57 -5.08 14.56
N VAL A 55 -4.28 -6.27 15.11
CA VAL A 55 -2.91 -6.76 15.34
C VAL A 55 -2.25 -7.12 14.02
N SER A 56 -2.93 -7.84 13.13
CA SER A 56 -2.39 -8.18 11.80
C SER A 56 -2.15 -6.93 10.95
N GLU A 57 -2.93 -5.90 11.18
CA GLU A 57 -2.74 -4.56 10.63
C GLU A 57 -1.66 -3.74 11.36
N GLY A 58 -1.00 -4.21 12.50
CA GLY A 58 -0.01 -3.51 13.34
C GLY A 58 -0.48 -2.17 13.93
N ILE A 59 -1.79 -1.92 13.89
CA ILE A 59 -2.39 -0.73 14.55
C ILE A 59 -2.25 -0.85 16.06
N ILE A 60 -2.27 -2.11 16.56
CA ILE A 60 -2.11 -2.44 17.96
C ILE A 60 -1.16 -3.62 18.13
N TYR A 61 -0.51 -3.70 19.27
CA TYR A 61 0.32 -4.85 19.65
C TYR A 61 -0.07 -5.38 21.04
N ARG A 62 0.16 -6.67 21.27
CA ARG A 62 -0.14 -7.32 22.53
C ARG A 62 1.14 -7.57 23.33
N VAL A 63 1.10 -7.25 24.62
CA VAL A 63 2.15 -7.58 25.57
C VAL A 63 1.59 -8.60 26.55
N ALA A 64 2.18 -9.81 26.58
CA ALA A 64 1.72 -10.88 27.45
C ALA A 64 1.69 -10.41 28.92
N GLY A 65 0.55 -10.60 29.59
CA GLY A 65 0.33 -10.19 30.98
C GLY A 65 0.21 -8.67 31.21
N ARG A 66 0.38 -7.83 30.19
CA ARG A 66 0.33 -6.37 30.32
C ARG A 66 -0.82 -5.71 29.56
N GLY A 67 -1.31 -6.35 28.48
CA GLY A 67 -2.47 -5.86 27.74
C GLY A 67 -2.19 -5.56 26.27
N THR A 68 -3.07 -4.77 25.67
CA THR A 68 -3.01 -4.35 24.26
C THR A 68 -2.78 -2.85 24.18
N TYR A 69 -1.89 -2.43 23.32
CA TYR A 69 -1.46 -1.05 23.17
C TYR A 69 -1.54 -0.61 21.72
N PRO A 70 -1.82 0.67 21.44
CA PRO A 70 -1.68 1.21 20.11
C PRO A 70 -0.19 1.29 19.75
N VAL A 71 0.13 1.08 18.50
CA VAL A 71 1.46 1.41 17.95
C VAL A 71 1.54 2.93 17.88
N ALA A 72 2.61 3.52 18.43
CA ALA A 72 2.82 4.97 18.41
C ALA A 72 2.89 5.48 16.96
N GLU A 73 2.36 6.68 16.72
CA GLU A 73 2.28 7.26 15.36
C GLU A 73 3.67 7.43 14.72
N GLN A 74 4.71 7.61 15.54
CA GLN A 74 6.11 7.69 15.14
C GLN A 74 6.71 6.33 14.75
N ASP A 75 6.16 5.22 15.30
CA ASP A 75 6.58 3.85 14.99
C ASP A 75 5.66 3.20 13.93
N ARG A 76 4.65 3.92 13.45
CA ARG A 76 3.71 3.47 12.44
C ARG A 76 4.26 3.59 11.03
N TYR A 77 5.43 3.03 10.80
CA TYR A 77 5.85 2.75 9.43
C TYR A 77 5.31 1.39 8.92
N VAL A 78 4.23 0.90 9.54
CA VAL A 78 3.45 -0.22 9.00
C VAL A 78 2.23 0.36 8.30
N ASN A 79 2.43 0.79 7.07
CA ASN A 79 1.30 1.03 6.18
C ASN A 79 0.56 -0.30 5.97
N HIS A 80 -0.60 -0.45 6.62
CA HIS A 80 -1.49 -1.56 6.39
C HIS A 80 -2.13 -1.41 5.02
N PHE A 81 -1.62 -2.18 4.08
CA PHE A 81 -2.22 -2.31 2.76
C PHE A 81 -3.29 -3.41 2.80
N GLY A 82 -4.41 -3.16 3.47
CA GLY A 82 -5.53 -4.08 3.57
C GLY A 82 -6.54 -3.93 2.44
N SER A 83 -6.57 -2.77 1.77
CA SER A 83 -7.47 -2.53 0.64
C SER A 83 -6.79 -1.71 -0.47
N VAL A 84 -7.36 -1.77 -1.67
CA VAL A 84 -6.92 -0.95 -2.81
C VAL A 84 -7.05 0.55 -2.49
N GLU A 85 -8.09 0.93 -1.75
CA GLU A 85 -8.33 2.31 -1.29
C GLU A 85 -7.25 2.80 -0.34
N GLU A 86 -6.75 1.95 0.57
CA GLU A 86 -5.66 2.30 1.48
C GLU A 86 -4.34 2.49 0.73
N LEU A 87 -4.11 1.71 -0.32
CA LEU A 87 -2.96 1.89 -1.21
C LEU A 87 -3.04 3.21 -2.00
N MET A 88 -4.24 3.61 -2.38
CA MET A 88 -4.48 4.92 -3.00
C MET A 88 -4.30 6.06 -1.99
N ALA A 89 -4.62 5.84 -0.71
CA ALA A 89 -4.48 6.83 0.35
C ALA A 89 -3.03 7.16 0.73
N LEU A 90 -2.03 6.33 0.36
CA LEU A 90 -0.60 6.67 0.48
C LEU A 90 -0.21 7.98 -0.21
N SER A 91 -1.06 8.46 -1.11
CA SER A 91 -0.82 9.72 -1.81
C SER A 91 -1.03 10.97 -0.93
N LEU A 92 -1.73 10.85 0.20
CA LEU A 92 -2.16 12.02 0.98
C LEU A 92 -1.00 12.74 1.68
N ASP A 93 -0.01 11.97 2.20
CA ASP A 93 1.10 12.52 2.99
C ASP A 93 2.48 12.39 2.31
N THR A 94 2.52 11.88 1.07
CA THR A 94 3.76 11.64 0.36
C THR A 94 3.76 12.26 -1.03
N GLU A 95 4.95 12.66 -1.50
CA GLU A 95 5.15 13.17 -2.85
C GLU A 95 5.81 12.11 -3.72
N CYS A 96 5.30 11.93 -4.93
CA CYS A 96 5.84 11.02 -5.93
C CYS A 96 6.57 11.81 -7.02
N GLN A 97 7.81 11.45 -7.30
CA GLN A 97 8.62 12.07 -8.36
C GLN A 97 8.93 11.04 -9.45
N VAL A 98 8.68 11.41 -10.71
CA VAL A 98 9.02 10.58 -11.88
C VAL A 98 10.54 10.55 -12.04
N VAL A 99 11.11 9.34 -12.02
CA VAL A 99 12.53 9.09 -12.34
C VAL A 99 12.71 8.81 -13.82
N SER A 100 11.87 7.93 -14.38
CA SER A 100 11.79 7.65 -15.81
C SER A 100 10.34 7.77 -16.26
N PRO A 101 10.05 8.57 -17.30
CA PRO A 101 8.66 8.77 -17.75
C PRO A 101 8.04 7.48 -18.28
N LEU A 102 6.73 7.51 -18.43
CA LEU A 102 5.98 6.41 -19.03
C LEU A 102 6.44 6.19 -20.48
N GLN A 103 6.91 5.00 -20.77
CA GLN A 103 7.41 4.64 -22.11
C GLN A 103 7.20 3.16 -22.40
N ARG A 104 7.04 2.84 -23.68
CA ARG A 104 6.94 1.47 -24.17
C ARG A 104 8.28 0.76 -24.04
N LYS A 105 8.28 -0.51 -23.62
CA LYS A 105 9.44 -1.38 -23.44
C LYS A 105 9.10 -2.79 -23.89
N VAL A 106 10.13 -3.58 -24.11
CA VAL A 106 10.04 -5.04 -24.29
C VAL A 106 10.64 -5.71 -23.08
N ASP A 107 9.88 -6.55 -22.38
CA ASP A 107 10.30 -7.26 -21.17
C ASP A 107 9.50 -8.56 -21.03
N VAL A 108 10.13 -9.67 -21.35
CA VAL A 108 9.53 -11.01 -21.38
C VAL A 108 9.04 -11.45 -19.99
N GLU A 109 9.86 -11.24 -18.95
CA GLU A 109 9.53 -11.65 -17.59
C GLU A 109 8.31 -10.88 -17.06
N THR A 110 8.34 -9.57 -17.21
CA THR A 110 7.24 -8.70 -16.79
C THR A 110 5.97 -8.96 -17.58
N ALA A 111 6.06 -9.15 -18.90
CA ALA A 111 4.92 -9.47 -19.75
C ALA A 111 4.25 -10.79 -19.34
N SER A 112 5.06 -11.81 -19.01
CA SER A 112 4.56 -13.09 -18.48
C SER A 112 3.82 -12.90 -17.16
N ARG A 113 4.35 -12.10 -16.23
CA ARG A 113 3.67 -11.79 -14.95
C ARG A 113 2.35 -11.04 -15.15
N LEU A 114 2.28 -10.18 -16.15
CA LEU A 114 1.07 -9.45 -16.57
C LEU A 114 0.12 -10.30 -17.44
N ARG A 115 0.44 -11.58 -17.65
CA ARG A 115 -0.34 -12.52 -18.49
C ARG A 115 -0.58 -12.00 -19.92
N LEU A 116 0.42 -11.31 -20.50
CA LEU A 116 0.30 -10.71 -21.84
C LEU A 116 0.62 -11.72 -22.95
N PRO A 117 -0.02 -11.58 -24.13
CA PRO A 117 0.27 -12.41 -25.30
C PRO A 117 1.53 -11.97 -26.06
N SER A 118 2.12 -10.81 -25.73
CA SER A 118 3.34 -10.26 -26.33
C SER A 118 4.25 -9.71 -25.24
N ASP A 119 5.54 -9.52 -25.57
CA ASP A 119 6.55 -9.02 -24.64
C ASP A 119 6.53 -7.49 -24.47
N GLU A 120 5.59 -6.79 -25.14
CA GLU A 120 5.45 -5.35 -25.03
C GLU A 120 4.73 -4.95 -23.75
N ILE A 121 5.33 -3.99 -23.06
CA ILE A 121 4.80 -3.38 -21.84
C ILE A 121 4.97 -1.87 -21.89
N PHE A 122 4.30 -1.14 -21.01
CA PHE A 122 4.71 0.21 -20.63
C PHE A 122 5.36 0.18 -19.26
N ARG A 123 6.35 1.06 -19.05
CA ARG A 123 7.04 1.20 -17.77
C ARG A 123 7.16 2.67 -17.40
N VAL A 124 6.90 2.98 -16.14
CA VAL A 124 7.24 4.24 -15.48
C VAL A 124 8.00 3.94 -14.19
N THR A 125 8.95 4.78 -13.81
CA THR A 125 9.72 4.60 -12.59
C THR A 125 9.60 5.83 -11.72
N LEU A 126 9.37 5.62 -10.44
CA LEU A 126 8.98 6.64 -9.49
C LEU A 126 9.82 6.53 -8.21
N VAL A 127 10.07 7.67 -7.56
CA VAL A 127 10.56 7.74 -6.18
C VAL A 127 9.51 8.45 -5.35
N ARG A 128 9.16 7.87 -4.21
CA ARG A 128 8.26 8.46 -3.24
C ARG A 128 9.03 9.06 -2.09
N ARG A 129 8.61 10.26 -1.66
CA ARG A 129 9.25 11.02 -0.59
C ARG A 129 8.24 11.38 0.49
N HIS A 130 8.71 11.34 1.73
CA HIS A 130 8.00 11.91 2.88
C HIS A 130 8.86 13.00 3.49
N ALA A 131 8.30 14.18 3.70
CA ALA A 131 9.05 15.36 4.19
C ALA A 131 10.36 15.63 3.42
N GLY A 132 10.38 15.34 2.11
CA GLY A 132 11.56 15.51 1.26
C GLY A 132 12.55 14.32 1.24
N VAL A 133 12.44 13.39 2.19
CA VAL A 133 13.31 12.20 2.27
C VAL A 133 12.76 11.09 1.37
N PRO A 134 13.59 10.51 0.46
CA PRO A 134 13.16 9.39 -0.34
C PRO A 134 13.09 8.11 0.51
N PHE A 135 11.98 7.38 0.45
CA PHE A 135 11.79 6.15 1.21
C PHE A 135 11.34 4.96 0.37
N CYS A 136 10.85 5.20 -0.85
CA CYS A 136 10.39 4.14 -1.72
C CYS A 136 10.75 4.42 -3.18
N TYR A 137 11.34 3.42 -3.85
CA TYR A 137 11.58 3.40 -5.28
C TYR A 137 10.67 2.34 -5.92
N THR A 138 9.85 2.75 -6.90
CA THR A 138 8.89 1.86 -7.54
C THR A 138 9.09 1.84 -9.06
N SER A 139 9.17 0.64 -9.63
CA SER A 139 8.97 0.41 -11.05
C SER A 139 7.54 -0.09 -11.28
N VAL A 140 6.77 0.66 -12.04
CA VAL A 140 5.41 0.30 -12.44
C VAL A 140 5.42 -0.18 -13.87
N TYR A 141 4.81 -1.33 -14.10
CA TYR A 141 4.69 -1.98 -15.39
C TYR A 141 3.22 -2.15 -15.75
N LEU A 142 2.85 -1.81 -16.97
CA LEU A 142 1.46 -1.77 -17.41
C LEU A 142 1.29 -2.56 -18.71
N PRO A 143 0.17 -3.27 -18.87
CA PRO A 143 -0.25 -3.78 -20.17
C PRO A 143 -0.34 -2.65 -21.19
N PRO A 144 -0.08 -2.91 -22.52
CA PRO A 144 -0.17 -1.89 -23.56
C PRO A 144 -1.49 -1.11 -23.53
N ARG A 145 -2.63 -1.81 -23.36
CA ARG A 145 -3.97 -1.19 -23.28
C ARG A 145 -4.08 -0.13 -22.17
N ILE A 146 -3.42 -0.36 -21.03
CA ILE A 146 -3.43 0.57 -19.88
C ILE A 146 -2.42 1.68 -20.09
N GLY A 147 -1.21 1.33 -20.54
CA GLY A 147 -0.15 2.32 -20.81
C GLY A 147 -0.58 3.37 -21.83
N GLU A 148 -1.31 2.96 -22.87
CA GLU A 148 -1.86 3.87 -23.89
C GLU A 148 -2.90 4.84 -23.30
N LEU A 149 -3.77 4.37 -22.40
CA LEU A 149 -4.72 5.23 -21.69
C LEU A 149 -4.03 6.28 -20.82
N LEU A 150 -2.83 5.98 -20.30
CA LEU A 150 -2.07 6.88 -19.44
C LEU A 150 -1.07 7.77 -20.19
N THR A 151 -0.86 7.59 -21.49
CA THR A 151 0.13 8.36 -22.29
C THR A 151 -0.16 9.87 -22.31
N GLY A 152 -1.42 10.29 -22.10
CA GLY A 152 -1.80 11.72 -22.07
C GLY A 152 -1.66 12.41 -20.72
N PHE A 153 -1.24 11.70 -19.66
CA PHE A 153 -1.13 12.29 -18.33
C PHE A 153 0.19 13.02 -18.14
N GLY A 154 0.11 14.33 -17.93
CA GLY A 154 1.25 15.19 -17.66
C GLY A 154 2.08 14.78 -16.46
N GLU A 155 1.45 14.12 -15.46
CA GLU A 155 2.08 13.61 -14.24
C GLU A 155 3.13 12.53 -14.53
N LEU A 156 2.97 11.75 -15.60
CA LEU A 156 3.87 10.64 -15.96
C LEU A 156 4.76 10.95 -17.18
N ALA A 157 4.61 12.14 -17.79
CA ALA A 157 5.16 12.46 -19.09
C ALA A 157 6.65 12.82 -19.11
N ALA A 158 7.22 13.29 -17.98
CA ALA A 158 8.59 13.77 -17.93
C ALA A 158 9.29 13.44 -16.60
N ALA A 159 10.59 13.14 -16.67
CA ALA A 159 11.43 12.98 -15.49
C ALA A 159 11.44 14.27 -14.65
N GLY A 160 11.52 14.11 -13.33
CA GLY A 160 11.47 15.22 -12.38
C GLY A 160 10.06 15.73 -12.05
N ARG A 161 9.03 15.34 -12.79
CA ARG A 161 7.63 15.68 -12.46
C ARG A 161 7.28 15.16 -11.09
N ARG A 162 6.59 15.98 -10.32
CA ARG A 162 6.12 15.66 -8.97
C ARG A 162 4.61 15.67 -8.92
N SER A 163 4.04 14.72 -8.21
CA SER A 163 2.59 14.60 -8.00
C SER A 163 2.30 13.91 -6.68
N ARG A 164 1.05 13.94 -6.26
CA ARG A 164 0.56 13.15 -5.12
C ARG A 164 -0.26 11.94 -5.53
N VAL A 165 -0.47 11.73 -6.83
CA VAL A 165 -1.26 10.60 -7.35
C VAL A 165 -0.42 9.34 -7.46
N THR A 166 -1.06 8.20 -7.23
CA THR A 166 -0.50 6.88 -7.53
C THR A 166 -0.86 6.47 -8.96
N VAL A 167 -0.05 5.63 -9.61
CA VAL A 167 -0.37 5.13 -10.95
C VAL A 167 -1.67 4.33 -10.92
N ILE A 168 -1.83 3.45 -9.92
CA ILE A 168 -3.07 2.69 -9.76
C ILE A 168 -4.30 3.59 -9.55
N GLY A 169 -4.16 4.71 -8.86
CA GLY A 169 -5.23 5.70 -8.72
C GLY A 169 -5.60 6.37 -10.05
N LEU A 170 -4.62 6.65 -10.92
CA LEU A 170 -4.89 7.15 -12.27
C LEU A 170 -5.60 6.09 -13.13
N ILE A 171 -5.23 4.82 -12.99
CA ILE A 171 -5.87 3.69 -13.67
C ILE A 171 -7.31 3.56 -13.22
N ASP A 172 -7.56 3.55 -11.91
CA ASP A 172 -8.89 3.37 -11.33
C ASP A 172 -9.86 4.46 -11.79
N VAL A 173 -9.42 5.71 -11.79
CA VAL A 173 -10.22 6.84 -12.35
C VAL A 173 -10.55 6.63 -13.84
N ARG A 174 -9.61 6.10 -14.62
CA ARG A 174 -9.80 5.87 -16.07
C ARG A 174 -10.67 4.68 -16.39
N LEU A 175 -10.61 3.67 -15.57
CA LEU A 175 -11.43 2.47 -15.67
C LEU A 175 -12.75 2.57 -14.86
N ALA A 176 -13.13 3.80 -14.42
CA ALA A 176 -14.36 4.06 -13.67
C ALA A 176 -14.52 3.21 -12.40
N GLY A 177 -13.46 3.04 -11.62
CA GLY A 177 -13.49 2.31 -10.36
C GLY A 177 -13.48 0.79 -10.52
N SER A 178 -12.92 0.27 -11.61
CA SER A 178 -12.92 -1.17 -11.90
C SER A 178 -11.71 -1.94 -11.35
N VAL A 179 -10.79 -1.30 -10.62
CA VAL A 179 -9.72 -2.03 -9.92
C VAL A 179 -10.34 -2.79 -8.74
N ALA A 180 -10.38 -4.13 -8.84
CA ALA A 180 -11.16 -4.97 -7.96
C ALA A 180 -10.32 -5.76 -6.95
N ALA A 181 -9.07 -6.11 -7.29
CA ALA A 181 -8.24 -6.98 -6.46
C ALA A 181 -6.75 -6.64 -6.60
N ALA A 182 -5.97 -7.06 -5.61
CA ALA A 182 -4.51 -7.03 -5.67
C ALA A 182 -3.91 -8.28 -5.01
N GLU A 183 -2.92 -8.87 -5.66
CA GLU A 183 -2.03 -9.88 -5.09
C GLU A 183 -0.72 -9.22 -4.69
N GLN A 184 -0.20 -9.57 -3.52
CA GLN A 184 1.02 -9.00 -2.99
C GLN A 184 1.99 -10.07 -2.52
N SER A 185 3.27 -9.89 -2.86
CA SER A 185 4.36 -10.62 -2.21
C SER A 185 5.32 -9.64 -1.53
N VAL A 186 5.80 -10.01 -0.35
CA VAL A 186 6.72 -9.22 0.47
C VAL A 186 7.97 -10.05 0.73
N SER A 187 9.15 -9.46 0.50
CA SER A 187 10.43 -10.12 0.71
C SER A 187 11.51 -9.12 1.11
N ALA A 188 12.56 -9.59 1.77
CA ALA A 188 13.79 -8.83 1.93
C ALA A 188 14.65 -8.96 0.66
N ALA A 189 15.25 -7.86 0.21
CA ALA A 189 16.13 -7.84 -0.96
C ALA A 189 17.30 -6.87 -0.73
N GLY A 190 18.47 -7.16 -1.28
CA GLY A 190 19.53 -6.17 -1.34
C GLY A 190 19.16 -5.04 -2.31
N ALA A 191 19.48 -3.80 -1.95
CA ALA A 191 19.23 -2.62 -2.76
C ALA A 191 19.87 -2.75 -4.15
N PRO A 192 19.10 -2.85 -5.25
CA PRO A 192 19.70 -2.79 -6.57
C PRO A 192 20.34 -1.42 -6.81
N ALA A 193 21.46 -1.37 -7.51
CA ALA A 193 22.20 -0.13 -7.76
C ALA A 193 21.33 1.01 -8.34
N PHE A 194 20.33 0.65 -9.13
CA PHE A 194 19.39 1.65 -9.69
C PHE A 194 18.44 2.23 -8.62
N ALA A 195 18.02 1.44 -7.61
CA ALA A 195 17.17 1.92 -6.53
C ALA A 195 18.00 2.67 -5.47
N ALA A 196 19.16 2.12 -5.09
CA ALA A 196 20.04 2.68 -4.08
C ALA A 196 20.41 4.15 -4.35
N ARG A 197 20.80 4.49 -5.58
CA ARG A 197 21.13 5.88 -5.99
C ARG A 197 19.98 6.88 -5.79
N HIS A 198 18.73 6.43 -5.86
CA HIS A 198 17.55 7.28 -5.74
C HIS A 198 17.01 7.32 -4.31
N LEU A 199 17.28 6.28 -3.52
CA LEU A 199 16.95 6.21 -2.10
C LEU A 199 18.01 6.87 -1.22
N GLY A 200 19.25 7.02 -1.74
CA GLY A 200 20.35 7.57 -0.98
C GLY A 200 21.01 6.55 -0.05
N CYS A 201 20.89 5.25 -0.35
CA CYS A 201 21.47 4.16 0.41
C CYS A 201 22.56 3.42 -0.38
N ASP A 202 23.29 2.50 0.26
CA ASP A 202 24.32 1.70 -0.38
C ASP A 202 23.69 0.55 -1.21
N ALA A 203 24.34 0.23 -2.34
CA ALA A 203 23.95 -0.95 -3.12
C ALA A 203 24.17 -2.22 -2.28
N GLY A 204 23.17 -3.10 -2.24
CA GLY A 204 23.16 -4.30 -1.43
C GLY A 204 22.62 -4.10 -0.01
N GLN A 205 22.39 -2.87 0.45
CA GLN A 205 21.72 -2.60 1.73
C GLN A 205 20.39 -3.34 1.78
N PRO A 206 20.01 -3.97 2.92
CA PRO A 206 18.73 -4.65 3.04
C PRO A 206 17.55 -3.70 2.89
N LEU A 207 16.67 -3.96 1.93
CA LEU A 207 15.43 -3.24 1.70
C LEU A 207 14.24 -4.19 1.79
N LEU A 208 13.08 -3.65 2.08
CA LEU A 208 11.82 -4.38 1.92
C LEU A 208 11.38 -4.27 0.46
N ARG A 209 11.29 -5.42 -0.22
CA ARG A 209 10.72 -5.50 -1.57
C ARG A 209 9.26 -5.93 -1.50
N ILE A 210 8.40 -5.15 -2.15
CA ILE A 210 6.99 -5.46 -2.30
C ILE A 210 6.66 -5.49 -3.79
N ASP A 211 6.25 -6.65 -4.27
CA ASP A 211 5.69 -6.83 -5.61
C ASP A 211 4.17 -6.89 -5.49
N ARG A 212 3.47 -6.09 -6.27
CA ARG A 212 2.02 -6.01 -6.22
C ARG A 212 1.44 -6.06 -7.63
N LEU A 213 0.53 -7.01 -7.85
CA LEU A 213 -0.18 -7.21 -9.10
C LEU A 213 -1.65 -6.85 -8.89
N TYR A 214 -2.14 -5.86 -9.63
CA TYR A 214 -3.52 -5.38 -9.54
C TYR A 214 -4.35 -5.92 -10.70
N PHE A 215 -5.62 -6.18 -10.43
CA PHE A 215 -6.57 -6.76 -11.35
C PHE A 215 -7.82 -5.91 -11.47
N ASP A 216 -8.44 -5.93 -12.66
CA ASP A 216 -9.80 -5.43 -12.84
C ASP A 216 -10.86 -6.47 -12.40
N ALA A 217 -12.14 -6.11 -12.58
CA ALA A 217 -13.26 -6.95 -12.19
C ALA A 217 -13.35 -8.29 -12.97
N ASP A 218 -12.68 -8.36 -14.12
CA ASP A 218 -12.61 -9.55 -14.97
C ASP A 218 -11.36 -10.41 -14.71
N ASP A 219 -10.68 -10.21 -13.56
CA ASP A 219 -9.42 -10.87 -13.17
C ASP A 219 -8.29 -10.64 -14.18
N THR A 220 -8.33 -9.53 -14.92
CA THR A 220 -7.29 -9.18 -15.89
C THR A 220 -6.28 -8.24 -15.25
N PRO A 221 -4.95 -8.53 -15.34
CA PRO A 221 -3.93 -7.65 -14.80
C PRO A 221 -3.97 -6.25 -15.41
N VAL A 222 -3.92 -5.22 -14.55
CA VAL A 222 -3.91 -3.81 -14.95
C VAL A 222 -2.60 -3.10 -14.60
N GLU A 223 -1.93 -3.53 -13.52
CA GLU A 223 -0.64 -2.97 -13.08
C GLU A 223 0.17 -4.02 -12.33
N LEU A 224 1.49 -4.06 -12.59
CA LEU A 224 2.46 -4.69 -11.72
C LEU A 224 3.39 -3.61 -11.16
N ALA A 225 3.38 -3.40 -9.85
CA ALA A 225 4.27 -2.51 -9.14
C ALA A 225 5.35 -3.31 -8.40
N VAL A 226 6.62 -3.02 -8.67
CA VAL A 226 7.77 -3.56 -7.93
C VAL A 226 8.41 -2.43 -7.16
N SER A 227 8.30 -2.47 -5.84
CA SER A 227 8.71 -1.40 -4.93
C SER A 227 9.81 -1.86 -3.99
N TYR A 228 10.77 -0.99 -3.75
CA TYR A 228 11.84 -1.15 -2.77
C TYR A 228 11.69 -0.04 -1.73
N PHE A 229 11.49 -0.44 -0.48
CA PHE A 229 11.33 0.48 0.66
C PHE A 229 12.57 0.45 1.53
N ASP A 230 13.04 1.63 1.90
CA ASP A 230 14.08 1.78 2.91
C ASP A 230 13.44 1.64 4.30
N PRO A 231 13.84 0.65 5.12
CA PRO A 231 13.26 0.43 6.43
C PRO A 231 13.66 1.48 7.47
N GLU A 232 14.66 2.33 7.17
CA GLU A 232 15.13 3.39 8.07
C GLU A 232 14.36 4.71 7.87
N HIS A 233 13.54 4.79 6.82
CA HIS A 233 12.76 5.97 6.42
C HIS A 233 11.29 5.58 6.11
#